data_c6d687b31b7fa47a6129e9039112b3fc
#
_entry.id   c6d687b31b7fa47a6129e9039112b3fc
#
_cell.length_a   1.000
_cell.length_b   1.000
_cell.length_c   1.000
_cell.angle_alpha   90.00
_cell.angle_beta   90.00
_cell.angle_gamma   90.00
#
_symmetry.space_group_name_H-M   'P 1'
#
loop_
_entity.id
_entity.type
_entity.pdbx_description
1 polymer ?
#
loop_
_entity_poly.entity_id
_entity_poly.type
_entity_poly.pdbx_seq_one_letter_code
_entity_poly.pdbx_strand_id
1 'polypeptide(L)'
;MTFTLATVVAVAQLTSRMRRITLEVDDPAALRLRPEGDSAVGVYFEPEPSASNASASPGRNYTVRRHLVDGVAERIDLDVLVHGDGIGSTWAETTTVGAKVGLDHARSWYQPGAADWQLLVADLSGLPAAARIVEQLPVGASVTALVEVLDDEDLNYLPVRSGVTVIPTVGTGNGSGPSRLADLVRTWPRPDGRGYCWFGGEAAESRAVRKHFRGLGWAVNHLDVTGYWRSGSEAWDARFARVGDEAVAVYSRALADGKDAKVAAEEFDEALERAGL
;
A
#
# COMPACT_ATOMS: atom_id res chain seq x y z
N MET A 1 12.53 -11.30 -12.79
CA MET A 1 11.24 -10.68 -12.43
C MET A 1 10.28 -10.96 -13.57
N THR A 2 9.06 -11.40 -13.28
CA THR A 2 8.01 -11.54 -14.29
C THR A 2 7.41 -10.16 -14.52
N PHE A 3 7.45 -9.70 -15.76
CA PHE A 3 7.00 -8.37 -16.17
C PHE A 3 6.03 -8.54 -17.33
N THR A 4 4.93 -7.80 -17.33
CA THR A 4 3.96 -7.77 -18.42
C THR A 4 3.63 -6.34 -18.80
N LEU A 5 3.10 -6.14 -19.99
CA LEU A 5 2.55 -4.86 -20.41
C LEU A 5 1.06 -4.81 -20.09
N ALA A 6 0.56 -3.60 -19.96
CA ALA A 6 -0.87 -3.34 -19.86
C ALA A 6 -1.23 -2.04 -20.59
N THR A 7 -2.47 -1.99 -21.07
CA THR A 7 -3.00 -0.84 -21.80
C THR A 7 -4.11 -0.18 -20.99
N VAL A 8 -4.07 1.14 -20.86
CA VAL A 8 -5.17 1.91 -20.25
C VAL A 8 -6.41 1.81 -21.16
N VAL A 9 -7.49 1.23 -20.64
CA VAL A 9 -8.75 1.07 -21.38
C VAL A 9 -9.87 1.95 -20.87
N ALA A 10 -9.75 2.48 -19.63
CA ALA A 10 -10.68 3.47 -19.11
C ALA A 10 -10.00 4.35 -18.06
N VAL A 11 -10.51 5.57 -17.92
CA VAL A 11 -10.11 6.51 -16.87
C VAL A 11 -11.38 7.20 -16.35
N ALA A 12 -11.53 7.27 -15.01
CA ALA A 12 -12.67 7.90 -14.36
C ALA A 12 -12.24 8.67 -13.10
N GLN A 13 -12.83 9.84 -12.87
CA GLN A 13 -12.69 10.56 -11.62
C GLN A 13 -13.65 9.95 -10.59
N LEU A 14 -13.16 9.59 -9.41
CA LEU A 14 -13.97 9.01 -8.33
C LEU A 14 -14.32 10.04 -7.25
N THR A 15 -13.33 10.80 -6.80
CA THR A 15 -13.46 11.93 -5.88
C THR A 15 -12.62 13.08 -6.41
N SER A 16 -12.59 14.20 -5.74
CA SER A 16 -11.72 15.34 -6.11
C SER A 16 -10.23 14.94 -6.16
N ARG A 17 -9.82 13.88 -5.45
CA ARG A 17 -8.43 13.45 -5.32
C ARG A 17 -8.15 12.03 -5.82
N MET A 18 -9.16 11.22 -6.07
CA MET A 18 -8.98 9.82 -6.45
C MET A 18 -9.40 9.59 -7.88
N ARG A 19 -8.51 9.03 -8.69
CA ARG A 19 -8.75 8.73 -10.10
C ARG A 19 -8.59 7.24 -10.35
N ARG A 20 -9.60 6.61 -10.93
CA ARG A 20 -9.55 5.20 -11.35
C ARG A 20 -8.96 5.09 -12.74
N ILE A 21 -8.00 4.18 -12.87
CA ILE A 21 -7.38 3.82 -14.14
C ILE A 21 -7.59 2.32 -14.32
N THR A 22 -8.32 1.94 -15.38
CA THR A 22 -8.53 0.54 -15.72
C THR A 22 -7.49 0.12 -16.74
N LEU A 23 -6.76 -0.92 -16.42
CA LEU A 23 -5.71 -1.51 -17.24
C LEU A 23 -6.16 -2.87 -17.77
N GLU A 24 -6.06 -3.10 -19.08
CA GLU A 24 -6.15 -4.41 -19.69
C GLU A 24 -4.75 -5.02 -19.76
N VAL A 25 -4.58 -6.23 -19.23
CA VAL A 25 -3.28 -6.86 -18.99
C VAL A 25 -2.97 -7.83 -20.11
N ASP A 26 -1.79 -7.68 -20.73
CA ASP A 26 -1.39 -8.51 -21.87
C ASP A 26 -1.10 -9.97 -21.48
N ASP A 27 -0.42 -10.18 -20.33
CA ASP A 27 -0.16 -11.50 -19.75
C ASP A 27 -0.58 -11.54 -18.27
N PRO A 28 -1.84 -11.86 -17.97
CA PRO A 28 -2.34 -11.92 -16.60
C PRO A 28 -1.61 -12.98 -15.74
N ALA A 29 -1.15 -14.07 -16.35
CA ALA A 29 -0.44 -15.11 -15.61
C ALA A 29 0.90 -14.60 -15.04
N ALA A 30 1.56 -13.65 -15.72
CA ALA A 30 2.77 -13.01 -15.24
C ALA A 30 2.53 -12.14 -13.99
N LEU A 31 1.34 -11.54 -13.84
CA LEU A 31 1.00 -10.72 -12.68
C LEU A 31 0.90 -11.52 -11.39
N ARG A 32 0.48 -12.78 -11.46
CA ARG A 32 0.23 -13.61 -10.28
C ARG A 32 -0.65 -12.88 -9.25
N LEU A 33 -1.77 -12.32 -9.72
CA LEU A 33 -2.67 -11.54 -8.88
C LEU A 33 -3.02 -12.29 -7.60
N ARG A 34 -3.04 -11.56 -6.50
CA ARG A 34 -3.38 -12.08 -5.18
C ARG A 34 -4.83 -11.75 -4.87
N PRO A 35 -5.61 -12.67 -4.26
CA PRO A 35 -7.00 -12.43 -3.92
C PRO A 35 -7.17 -11.44 -2.75
N GLU A 36 -6.17 -11.31 -1.90
CA GLU A 36 -6.21 -10.50 -0.68
C GLU A 36 -6.46 -9.02 -1.00
N GLY A 37 -7.14 -8.32 -0.09
CA GLY A 37 -7.60 -6.94 -0.29
C GLY A 37 -6.49 -5.91 -0.49
N ASP A 38 -5.30 -6.14 0.04
CA ASP A 38 -4.14 -5.26 -0.13
C ASP A 38 -3.22 -5.64 -1.30
N SER A 39 -3.67 -6.55 -2.17
CA SER A 39 -2.90 -6.94 -3.36
C SER A 39 -2.49 -5.72 -4.18
N ALA A 40 -1.20 -5.58 -4.43
CA ALA A 40 -0.60 -4.44 -5.13
C ALA A 40 0.35 -4.89 -6.23
N VAL A 41 0.45 -4.10 -7.29
CA VAL A 41 1.39 -4.28 -8.42
C VAL A 41 2.30 -3.07 -8.54
N GLY A 42 3.53 -3.28 -8.99
CA GLY A 42 4.40 -2.19 -9.43
C GLY A 42 3.98 -1.73 -10.82
N VAL A 43 3.81 -0.42 -10.99
CA VAL A 43 3.49 0.21 -12.28
C VAL A 43 4.69 1.02 -12.74
N TYR A 44 5.15 0.76 -13.95
CA TYR A 44 6.25 1.42 -14.61
C TYR A 44 5.70 2.25 -15.77
N PHE A 45 5.83 3.57 -15.67
CA PHE A 45 5.14 4.51 -16.55
C PHE A 45 5.76 4.60 -17.95
N GLU A 46 7.01 4.17 -18.10
CA GLU A 46 7.69 4.05 -19.40
C GLU A 46 7.70 2.56 -19.80
N PRO A 47 6.92 2.17 -20.83
CA PRO A 47 6.69 0.76 -21.14
C PRO A 47 7.87 0.04 -21.77
N GLU A 48 8.91 0.74 -22.21
CA GLU A 48 10.12 0.12 -22.75
C GLU A 48 11.26 0.20 -21.73
N PRO A 49 11.50 -0.87 -20.95
CA PRO A 49 12.82 -1.03 -20.37
C PRO A 49 13.76 -1.24 -21.56
N SER A 50 14.53 -0.24 -21.94
CA SER A 50 15.70 -0.52 -22.77
C SER A 50 16.47 -1.63 -22.05
N ALA A 51 16.84 -2.70 -22.77
CA ALA A 51 17.45 -3.91 -22.19
C ALA A 51 18.73 -3.64 -21.38
N SER A 52 19.21 -2.41 -21.35
CA SER A 52 20.37 -1.92 -20.61
C SER A 52 20.04 -1.21 -19.28
N ASN A 53 18.78 -0.85 -18.99
CA ASN A 53 18.41 -0.03 -17.83
C ASN A 53 17.09 -0.46 -17.15
N ALA A 54 16.86 -1.75 -16.94
CA ALA A 54 15.75 -2.27 -16.14
C ALA A 54 15.74 -1.73 -14.68
N SER A 55 16.79 -1.02 -14.27
CA SER A 55 16.90 -0.30 -12.99
C SER A 55 16.54 1.19 -13.07
N ALA A 56 16.24 1.75 -14.23
CA ALA A 56 16.23 3.21 -14.43
C ALA A 56 14.83 3.86 -14.52
N SER A 57 13.76 3.10 -14.75
CA SER A 57 12.42 3.68 -14.73
C SER A 57 11.81 3.57 -13.34
N PRO A 58 11.56 4.70 -12.66
CA PRO A 58 10.99 4.66 -11.32
C PRO A 58 9.54 4.15 -11.39
N GLY A 59 9.32 2.92 -10.94
CA GLY A 59 7.99 2.37 -10.74
C GLY A 59 7.36 2.83 -9.43
N ARG A 60 6.04 2.72 -9.33
CA ARG A 60 5.28 2.93 -8.10
C ARG A 60 4.34 1.76 -7.86
N ASN A 61 4.17 1.38 -6.60
CA ASN A 61 3.23 0.33 -6.23
C ASN A 61 1.82 0.91 -6.07
N TYR A 62 0.82 0.22 -6.65
CA TYR A 62 -0.58 0.56 -6.49
C TYR A 62 -1.39 -0.65 -6.12
N THR A 63 -2.36 -0.45 -5.23
CA THR A 63 -3.34 -1.48 -4.91
C THR A 63 -4.17 -1.84 -6.13
N VAL A 64 -4.31 -3.12 -6.40
CA VAL A 64 -5.30 -3.64 -7.35
C VAL A 64 -6.68 -3.55 -6.68
N ARG A 65 -7.40 -2.47 -6.95
CA ARG A 65 -8.71 -2.19 -6.33
C ARG A 65 -9.78 -3.17 -6.77
N ARG A 66 -9.78 -3.54 -8.03
CA ARG A 66 -10.65 -4.58 -8.61
C ARG A 66 -9.87 -5.41 -9.61
N HIS A 67 -10.24 -6.67 -9.68
CA HIS A 67 -9.82 -7.59 -10.73
C HIS A 67 -11.06 -8.05 -11.48
N LEU A 68 -11.11 -7.81 -12.76
CA LEU A 68 -12.25 -8.05 -13.63
C LEU A 68 -11.83 -9.02 -14.73
N VAL A 69 -12.57 -10.12 -14.86
CA VAL A 69 -12.36 -11.13 -15.89
C VAL A 69 -13.59 -11.13 -16.78
N ASP A 70 -13.42 -10.79 -18.06
CA ASP A 70 -14.49 -10.79 -19.05
C ASP A 70 -14.06 -11.65 -20.26
N GLY A 71 -14.45 -12.90 -20.22
CA GLY A 71 -14.05 -13.88 -21.23
C GLY A 71 -12.54 -14.10 -21.25
N VAL A 72 -11.87 -13.57 -22.29
CA VAL A 72 -10.41 -13.71 -22.48
C VAL A 72 -9.63 -12.52 -21.92
N ALA A 73 -10.30 -11.36 -21.75
CA ALA A 73 -9.67 -10.14 -21.27
C ALA A 73 -9.65 -10.11 -19.75
N GLU A 74 -8.48 -9.88 -19.18
CA GLU A 74 -8.32 -9.58 -17.78
C GLU A 74 -7.96 -8.12 -17.58
N ARG A 75 -8.67 -7.46 -16.67
CA ARG A 75 -8.50 -6.05 -16.35
C ARG A 75 -8.31 -5.86 -14.87
N ILE A 76 -7.53 -4.85 -14.52
CA ILE A 76 -7.38 -4.40 -13.15
C ILE A 76 -7.73 -2.92 -13.05
N ASP A 77 -8.40 -2.53 -11.96
CA ASP A 77 -8.59 -1.14 -11.61
C ASP A 77 -7.53 -0.74 -10.57
N LEU A 78 -6.89 0.38 -10.83
CA LEU A 78 -6.02 1.08 -9.89
C LEU A 78 -6.70 2.39 -9.51
N ASP A 79 -6.96 2.62 -8.23
CA ASP A 79 -7.44 3.90 -7.73
C ASP A 79 -6.24 4.68 -7.22
N VAL A 80 -5.87 5.72 -7.95
CA VAL A 80 -4.64 6.48 -7.75
C VAL A 80 -4.97 7.81 -7.10
N LEU A 81 -4.31 8.08 -5.97
CA LEU A 81 -4.37 9.38 -5.31
C LEU A 81 -3.60 10.41 -6.14
N VAL A 82 -4.29 11.47 -6.51
CA VAL A 82 -3.72 12.64 -7.19
C VAL A 82 -3.43 13.71 -6.15
N HIS A 83 -2.15 14.03 -5.98
CA HIS A 83 -1.69 14.99 -4.97
C HIS A 83 -0.45 15.72 -5.48
N GLY A 84 -0.57 16.96 -5.92
CA GLY A 84 0.57 17.80 -6.29
C GLY A 84 1.62 17.11 -7.15
N ASP A 85 2.89 17.36 -6.85
CA ASP A 85 4.03 16.84 -7.61
C ASP A 85 4.32 15.37 -7.30
N GLY A 86 4.74 14.66 -8.32
CA GLY A 86 5.15 13.26 -8.21
C GLY A 86 4.83 12.48 -9.49
N ILE A 87 5.74 11.60 -9.87
CA ILE A 87 5.64 10.83 -11.12
C ILE A 87 4.32 10.05 -11.24
N GLY A 88 3.84 9.47 -10.14
CA GLY A 88 2.59 8.71 -10.13
C GLY A 88 1.36 9.60 -10.23
N SER A 89 1.37 10.75 -9.55
CA SER A 89 0.32 11.77 -9.63
C SER A 89 0.23 12.33 -11.04
N THR A 90 1.36 12.76 -11.61
CA THR A 90 1.45 13.26 -12.98
C THR A 90 0.95 12.22 -13.98
N TRP A 91 1.37 10.95 -13.84
CA TRP A 91 0.85 9.90 -14.70
C TRP A 91 -0.67 9.74 -14.57
N ALA A 92 -1.18 9.72 -13.35
CA ALA A 92 -2.61 9.58 -13.14
C ALA A 92 -3.41 10.73 -13.73
N GLU A 93 -2.88 11.96 -13.69
CA GLU A 93 -3.52 13.15 -14.26
C GLU A 93 -3.51 13.16 -15.79
N THR A 94 -2.41 12.73 -16.38
CA THR A 94 -2.16 12.91 -17.82
C THR A 94 -2.48 11.70 -18.67
N THR A 95 -2.55 10.48 -18.04
CA THR A 95 -2.78 9.24 -18.80
C THR A 95 -4.14 9.24 -19.49
N THR A 96 -4.17 8.65 -20.68
CA THR A 96 -5.36 8.53 -21.52
C THR A 96 -5.54 7.09 -22.01
N VAL A 97 -6.73 6.78 -22.48
CA VAL A 97 -7.03 5.49 -23.11
C VAL A 97 -6.05 5.22 -24.26
N GLY A 98 -5.49 4.04 -24.31
CA GLY A 98 -4.47 3.61 -25.26
C GLY A 98 -3.03 3.77 -24.76
N ALA A 99 -2.79 4.51 -23.66
CA ALA A 99 -1.46 4.57 -23.04
C ALA A 99 -1.03 3.19 -22.52
N LYS A 100 0.26 2.91 -22.58
CA LYS A 100 0.83 1.65 -22.11
C LYS A 100 1.67 1.86 -20.85
N VAL A 101 1.65 0.85 -19.99
CA VAL A 101 2.49 0.78 -18.79
C VAL A 101 3.07 -0.62 -18.65
N GLY A 102 4.18 -0.74 -17.93
CA GLY A 102 4.69 -2.02 -17.48
C GLY A 102 4.16 -2.38 -16.10
N LEU A 103 3.93 -3.66 -15.87
CA LEU A 103 3.50 -4.17 -14.58
C LEU A 103 4.44 -5.28 -14.11
N ASP A 104 4.81 -5.27 -12.83
CA ASP A 104 5.45 -6.42 -12.18
C ASP A 104 4.41 -7.27 -11.42
N HIS A 105 4.87 -8.43 -10.88
CA HIS A 105 4.01 -9.37 -10.17
C HIS A 105 3.37 -8.76 -8.91
N ALA A 106 2.14 -9.20 -8.62
CA ALA A 106 1.40 -8.77 -7.45
C ALA A 106 2.01 -9.26 -6.13
N ARG A 107 1.90 -8.40 -5.12
CA ARG A 107 2.29 -8.64 -3.73
C ARG A 107 1.09 -8.42 -2.82
N SER A 108 1.03 -9.12 -1.72
CA SER A 108 0.02 -8.92 -0.68
C SER A 108 0.62 -9.30 0.67
N TRP A 109 0.17 -8.62 1.71
CA TRP A 109 0.62 -8.84 3.08
C TRP A 109 -0.55 -9.11 4.03
N TYR A 110 -1.79 -8.72 3.68
CA TYR A 110 -2.96 -8.87 4.54
C TYR A 110 -3.28 -10.34 4.85
N GLN A 111 -2.98 -10.77 6.08
CA GLN A 111 -3.15 -12.14 6.55
C GLN A 111 -3.66 -12.16 8.00
N PRO A 112 -4.92 -11.80 8.28
CA PRO A 112 -5.45 -11.69 9.65
C PRO A 112 -5.53 -13.03 10.39
N GLY A 113 -5.47 -14.16 9.68
CA GLY A 113 -5.57 -15.48 10.30
C GLY A 113 -6.85 -15.62 11.11
N ALA A 114 -6.71 -16.16 12.33
CA ALA A 114 -7.80 -16.35 13.27
C ALA A 114 -7.87 -15.21 14.33
N ALA A 115 -7.76 -13.95 13.88
CA ALA A 115 -7.91 -12.80 14.76
C ALA A 115 -9.37 -12.64 15.22
N ASP A 116 -9.56 -12.29 16.51
CA ASP A 116 -10.87 -12.03 17.09
C ASP A 116 -11.38 -10.63 16.68
N TRP A 117 -10.45 -9.71 16.45
CA TRP A 117 -10.73 -8.37 15.94
C TRP A 117 -9.57 -7.85 15.08
N GLN A 118 -9.87 -6.88 14.22
CA GLN A 118 -8.89 -6.29 13.32
C GLN A 118 -8.91 -4.76 13.43
N LEU A 119 -7.72 -4.17 13.35
CA LEU A 119 -7.51 -2.74 13.21
C LEU A 119 -6.95 -2.47 11.81
N LEU A 120 -7.69 -1.73 10.99
CA LEU A 120 -7.22 -1.20 9.72
C LEU A 120 -6.82 0.25 9.94
N VAL A 121 -5.63 0.63 9.52
CA VAL A 121 -5.12 2.00 9.65
C VAL A 121 -4.69 2.49 8.28
N ALA A 122 -5.26 3.58 7.81
CA ALA A 122 -4.99 4.08 6.46
C ALA A 122 -5.03 5.60 6.37
N ASP A 123 -4.12 6.17 5.58
CA ASP A 123 -4.31 7.48 4.97
C ASP A 123 -4.98 7.35 3.58
N LEU A 124 -5.09 8.45 2.81
CA LEU A 124 -5.71 8.43 1.48
C LEU A 124 -5.05 7.43 0.53
N SER A 125 -3.75 7.21 0.64
CA SER A 125 -3.03 6.25 -0.22
C SER A 125 -3.39 4.80 0.10
N GLY A 126 -3.72 4.52 1.36
CA GLY A 126 -4.14 3.21 1.85
C GLY A 126 -5.64 2.92 1.66
N LEU A 127 -6.47 3.93 1.40
CA LEU A 127 -7.91 3.75 1.25
C LEU A 127 -8.32 2.69 0.21
N PRO A 128 -7.67 2.59 -0.98
CA PRO A 128 -8.03 1.57 -1.95
C PRO A 128 -7.89 0.14 -1.42
N ALA A 129 -6.84 -0.13 -0.65
CA ALA A 129 -6.64 -1.42 0.00
C ALA A 129 -7.63 -1.63 1.16
N ALA A 130 -7.79 -0.63 2.03
CA ALA A 130 -8.74 -0.69 3.14
C ALA A 130 -10.17 -0.96 2.64
N ALA A 131 -10.61 -0.27 1.59
CA ALA A 131 -11.93 -0.48 1.00
C ALA A 131 -12.11 -1.91 0.47
N ARG A 132 -11.11 -2.44 -0.25
CA ARG A 132 -11.16 -3.81 -0.77
C ARG A 132 -11.11 -4.84 0.36
N ILE A 133 -10.29 -4.63 1.40
CA ILE A 133 -10.29 -5.48 2.60
C ILE A 133 -11.69 -5.49 3.22
N VAL A 134 -12.29 -4.32 3.45
CA VAL A 134 -13.64 -4.21 4.03
C VAL A 134 -14.67 -4.95 3.19
N GLU A 135 -14.63 -4.86 1.86
CA GLU A 135 -15.54 -5.60 0.95
C GLU A 135 -15.41 -7.11 1.08
N GLN A 136 -14.21 -7.61 1.37
CA GLN A 136 -13.90 -9.03 1.45
C GLN A 136 -14.06 -9.65 2.84
N LEU A 137 -14.33 -8.84 3.87
CA LEU A 137 -14.46 -9.34 5.23
C LEU A 137 -15.52 -10.46 5.33
N PRO A 138 -15.30 -11.50 6.13
CA PRO A 138 -16.32 -12.49 6.40
C PRO A 138 -17.48 -11.86 7.21
N VAL A 139 -18.64 -12.51 7.16
CA VAL A 139 -19.79 -12.12 8.01
C VAL A 139 -19.40 -12.30 9.47
N GLY A 140 -19.71 -11.28 10.29
CA GLY A 140 -19.39 -11.28 11.72
C GLY A 140 -17.97 -10.82 12.07
N ALA A 141 -17.18 -10.37 11.10
CA ALA A 141 -15.89 -9.76 11.39
C ALA A 141 -16.06 -8.51 12.27
N SER A 142 -15.19 -8.36 13.28
CA SER A 142 -15.11 -7.18 14.15
C SER A 142 -13.92 -6.35 13.71
N VAL A 143 -14.18 -5.18 13.12
CA VAL A 143 -13.14 -4.33 12.51
C VAL A 143 -13.31 -2.88 12.93
N THR A 144 -12.21 -2.25 13.34
CA THR A 144 -12.13 -0.80 13.45
C THR A 144 -11.19 -0.28 12.37
N ALA A 145 -11.62 0.73 11.63
CA ALA A 145 -10.81 1.43 10.64
C ALA A 145 -10.48 2.84 11.14
N LEU A 146 -9.22 3.10 11.48
CA LEU A 146 -8.70 4.45 11.74
C LEU A 146 -8.25 5.02 10.41
N VAL A 147 -8.92 6.06 9.93
CA VAL A 147 -8.63 6.64 8.62
C VAL A 147 -8.31 8.12 8.72
N GLU A 148 -7.26 8.53 8.03
CA GLU A 148 -6.84 9.92 7.96
C GLU A 148 -7.08 10.43 6.54
N VAL A 149 -7.96 11.43 6.42
CA VAL A 149 -8.40 12.02 5.16
C VAL A 149 -8.26 13.52 5.18
N LEU A 150 -8.34 14.17 4.03
CA LEU A 150 -8.26 15.63 3.93
C LEU A 150 -9.64 16.28 4.07
N ASP A 151 -10.69 15.63 3.55
CA ASP A 151 -12.05 16.11 3.61
C ASP A 151 -13.02 14.97 3.96
N ASP A 152 -14.17 15.32 4.52
CA ASP A 152 -15.23 14.35 4.84
C ASP A 152 -15.74 13.61 3.58
N GLU A 153 -15.66 14.25 2.41
CA GLU A 153 -16.03 13.62 1.13
C GLU A 153 -15.18 12.38 0.82
N ASP A 154 -13.90 12.38 1.22
CA ASP A 154 -13.00 11.25 1.00
C ASP A 154 -13.49 9.97 1.71
N LEU A 155 -14.26 10.12 2.81
CA LEU A 155 -14.84 8.98 3.55
C LEU A 155 -15.89 8.21 2.75
N ASN A 156 -16.54 8.85 1.78
CA ASN A 156 -17.53 8.21 0.89
C ASN A 156 -16.89 7.12 0.02
N TYR A 157 -15.57 7.09 -0.07
CA TYR A 157 -14.83 6.05 -0.79
C TYR A 157 -14.89 4.69 -0.08
N LEU A 158 -15.05 4.69 1.24
CA LEU A 158 -15.09 3.45 2.03
C LEU A 158 -16.47 2.81 1.97
N PRO A 159 -16.57 1.49 1.75
CA PRO A 159 -17.84 0.79 1.78
C PRO A 159 -18.40 0.73 3.21
N VAL A 160 -19.69 0.95 3.35
CA VAL A 160 -20.41 0.73 4.61
C VAL A 160 -20.66 -0.76 4.78
N ARG A 161 -20.22 -1.33 5.91
CA ARG A 161 -20.40 -2.76 6.19
C ARG A 161 -20.66 -3.00 7.68
N SER A 162 -21.57 -3.93 7.95
CA SER A 162 -21.85 -4.39 9.33
C SER A 162 -20.59 -4.99 9.96
N GLY A 163 -20.33 -4.65 11.22
CA GLY A 163 -19.13 -5.09 11.94
C GLY A 163 -17.88 -4.24 11.69
N VAL A 164 -17.97 -3.21 10.85
CA VAL A 164 -16.91 -2.23 10.62
C VAL A 164 -17.28 -0.89 11.23
N THR A 165 -16.42 -0.41 12.13
CA THR A 165 -16.50 0.94 12.71
C THR A 165 -15.41 1.81 12.10
N VAL A 166 -15.77 2.89 11.42
CA VAL A 166 -14.82 3.87 10.90
C VAL A 166 -14.65 5.01 11.88
N ILE A 167 -13.41 5.31 12.25
CA ILE A 167 -13.02 6.45 13.09
C ILE A 167 -12.15 7.36 12.23
N PRO A 168 -12.70 8.45 11.70
CA PRO A 168 -11.97 9.34 10.81
C PRO A 168 -11.17 10.39 11.58
N THR A 169 -10.09 10.86 10.97
CA THR A 169 -9.42 12.11 11.28
C THR A 169 -9.35 12.92 9.98
N VAL A 170 -9.82 14.15 10.03
CA VAL A 170 -9.99 14.99 8.85
C VAL A 170 -9.04 16.19 8.92
N GLY A 171 -8.48 16.57 7.76
CA GLY A 171 -7.64 17.76 7.61
C GLY A 171 -6.19 17.61 8.09
N THR A 172 -5.72 16.37 8.27
CA THR A 172 -4.34 16.08 8.71
C THR A 172 -3.65 15.07 7.80
N GLY A 173 -2.34 14.92 7.90
CA GLY A 173 -1.55 13.96 7.14
C GLY A 173 -1.58 14.20 5.63
N ASN A 174 -1.38 13.14 4.86
CA ASN A 174 -1.53 13.11 3.39
C ASN A 174 -0.67 14.16 2.65
N GLY A 175 0.46 14.54 3.25
CA GLY A 175 1.35 15.58 2.71
C GLY A 175 0.91 17.03 3.00
N SER A 176 -0.29 17.26 3.52
CA SER A 176 -0.80 18.60 3.86
C SER A 176 -0.38 19.08 5.26
N GLY A 177 0.06 18.16 6.11
CA GLY A 177 0.50 18.44 7.48
C GLY A 177 0.99 17.16 8.17
N PRO A 178 1.34 17.24 9.46
CA PRO A 178 1.71 16.07 10.24
C PRO A 178 0.57 15.04 10.30
N SER A 179 0.90 13.77 10.13
CA SER A 179 -0.06 12.68 10.35
C SER A 179 -0.33 12.47 11.83
N ARG A 180 -1.52 11.97 12.13
CA ARG A 180 -1.95 11.61 13.49
C ARG A 180 -2.22 10.13 13.66
N LEU A 181 -1.99 9.31 12.63
CA LEU A 181 -2.35 7.88 12.65
C LEU A 181 -1.65 7.11 13.78
N ALA A 182 -0.36 7.32 13.99
CA ALA A 182 0.36 6.63 15.05
C ALA A 182 -0.13 7.06 16.45
N ASP A 183 -0.50 8.32 16.65
CA ASP A 183 -1.06 8.80 17.92
C ASP A 183 -2.47 8.23 18.16
N LEU A 184 -3.28 8.16 17.13
CA LEU A 184 -4.60 7.51 17.20
C LEU A 184 -4.48 6.04 17.58
N VAL A 185 -3.55 5.31 16.94
CA VAL A 185 -3.29 3.90 17.29
C VAL A 185 -2.87 3.74 18.75
N ARG A 186 -2.01 4.61 19.26
CA ARG A 186 -1.55 4.56 20.67
C ARG A 186 -2.67 4.81 21.68
N THR A 187 -3.63 5.64 21.32
CA THR A 187 -4.72 6.05 22.22
C THR A 187 -6.01 5.24 21.99
N TRP A 188 -6.10 4.48 20.89
CA TRP A 188 -7.27 3.67 20.59
C TRP A 188 -7.44 2.54 21.63
N PRO A 189 -8.64 2.41 22.25
CA PRO A 189 -8.90 1.36 23.23
C PRO A 189 -8.98 -0.01 22.53
N ARG A 190 -7.96 -0.84 22.76
CA ARG A 190 -7.91 -2.18 22.16
C ARG A 190 -8.93 -3.10 22.83
N PRO A 191 -9.71 -3.85 22.04
CA PRO A 191 -10.55 -4.92 22.58
C PRO A 191 -9.70 -6.05 23.20
N ASP A 192 -10.34 -6.84 24.05
CA ASP A 192 -9.76 -8.11 24.51
C ASP A 192 -9.69 -9.12 23.37
N GLY A 193 -8.84 -10.15 23.55
CA GLY A 193 -8.65 -11.20 22.56
C GLY A 193 -7.46 -10.95 21.64
N ARG A 194 -7.36 -11.79 20.62
CA ARG A 194 -6.25 -11.77 19.66
C ARG A 194 -6.55 -10.76 18.56
N GLY A 195 -5.78 -9.69 18.53
CA GLY A 195 -5.87 -8.65 17.51
C GLY A 195 -4.98 -8.89 16.31
N TYR A 196 -5.32 -8.21 15.21
CA TYR A 196 -4.51 -8.08 14.03
C TYR A 196 -4.54 -6.62 13.56
N CYS A 197 -3.38 -6.08 13.18
CA CYS A 197 -3.29 -4.73 12.66
C CYS A 197 -2.75 -4.72 11.22
N TRP A 198 -3.50 -4.13 10.32
CA TRP A 198 -3.04 -3.76 8.99
C TRP A 198 -2.87 -2.25 8.90
N PHE A 199 -1.79 -1.81 8.25
CA PHE A 199 -1.50 -0.40 8.02
C PHE A 199 -1.06 -0.18 6.58
N GLY A 200 -1.64 0.82 5.90
CA GLY A 200 -1.21 1.33 4.60
C GLY A 200 -1.24 2.85 4.59
N GLY A 201 -0.07 3.50 4.52
CA GLY A 201 0.03 4.95 4.56
C GLY A 201 1.49 5.44 4.58
N GLU A 202 1.73 6.60 5.19
CA GLU A 202 3.05 7.22 5.24
C GLU A 202 4.07 6.34 6.00
N ALA A 203 5.30 6.27 5.48
CA ALA A 203 6.33 5.34 5.96
C ALA A 203 6.81 5.60 7.40
N ALA A 204 6.87 6.86 7.85
CA ALA A 204 7.27 7.17 9.23
C ALA A 204 6.18 6.72 10.22
N GLU A 205 4.91 6.92 9.86
CA GLU A 205 3.77 6.45 10.65
C GLU A 205 3.73 4.91 10.72
N SER A 206 4.00 4.24 9.61
CA SER A 206 4.07 2.76 9.59
C SER A 206 5.10 2.25 10.59
N ARG A 207 6.31 2.83 10.63
CA ARG A 207 7.35 2.48 11.60
C ARG A 207 6.89 2.72 13.04
N ALA A 208 6.26 3.87 13.29
CA ALA A 208 5.77 4.22 14.63
C ALA A 208 4.67 3.25 15.12
N VAL A 209 3.75 2.87 14.25
CA VAL A 209 2.69 1.88 14.54
C VAL A 209 3.30 0.49 14.80
N ARG A 210 4.22 0.04 13.97
CA ARG A 210 4.93 -1.23 14.18
C ARG A 210 5.65 -1.26 15.52
N LYS A 211 6.46 -0.24 15.83
CA LYS A 211 7.15 -0.12 17.11
C LYS A 211 6.21 -0.16 18.30
N HIS A 212 5.05 0.52 18.21
CA HIS A 212 4.05 0.50 19.26
C HIS A 212 3.58 -0.93 19.55
N PHE A 213 3.10 -1.67 18.57
CA PHE A 213 2.60 -3.03 18.78
C PHE A 213 3.70 -4.02 19.16
N ARG A 214 4.89 -3.90 18.57
CA ARG A 214 6.05 -4.72 18.97
C ARG A 214 6.45 -4.47 20.41
N GLY A 215 6.42 -3.20 20.87
CA GLY A 215 6.64 -2.83 22.27
C GLY A 215 5.59 -3.40 23.23
N LEU A 216 4.40 -3.71 22.74
CA LEU A 216 3.34 -4.41 23.49
C LEU A 216 3.45 -5.94 23.42
N GLY A 217 4.51 -6.47 22.81
CA GLY A 217 4.77 -7.90 22.71
C GLY A 217 4.06 -8.62 21.55
N TRP A 218 3.47 -7.87 20.59
CA TRP A 218 2.83 -8.51 19.44
C TRP A 218 3.85 -9.20 18.53
N ALA A 219 3.50 -10.40 18.09
CA ALA A 219 4.30 -11.14 17.13
C ALA A 219 4.14 -10.54 15.70
N VAL A 220 5.15 -10.72 14.85
CA VAL A 220 5.17 -10.19 13.47
C VAL A 220 4.00 -10.63 12.62
N ASN A 221 3.47 -11.83 12.86
CA ASN A 221 2.32 -12.38 12.13
C ASN A 221 0.96 -11.76 12.54
N HIS A 222 0.94 -10.91 13.56
CA HIS A 222 -0.24 -10.11 13.91
C HIS A 222 -0.21 -8.70 13.29
N LEU A 223 0.83 -8.42 12.49
CA LEU A 223 1.07 -7.10 11.91
C LEU A 223 1.34 -7.23 10.41
N ASP A 224 0.61 -6.44 9.63
CA ASP A 224 0.95 -6.14 8.24
C ASP A 224 0.96 -4.62 8.07
N VAL A 225 2.13 -4.05 8.33
CA VAL A 225 2.35 -2.61 8.44
C VAL A 225 3.31 -2.18 7.35
N THR A 226 2.79 -1.47 6.34
CA THR A 226 3.53 -1.11 5.13
C THR A 226 3.46 0.38 4.85
N GLY A 227 4.62 1.00 4.62
CA GLY A 227 4.70 2.36 4.10
C GLY A 227 4.37 2.38 2.61
N TYR A 228 3.29 3.04 2.23
CA TYR A 228 2.85 3.17 0.83
C TYR A 228 3.51 4.35 0.14
N TRP A 229 3.79 5.40 0.89
CA TRP A 229 4.46 6.59 0.40
C TRP A 229 5.37 7.19 1.49
N ARG A 230 6.10 8.22 1.11
CA ARG A 230 7.04 8.90 2.01
C ARG A 230 7.05 10.39 1.75
N SER A 231 6.91 11.17 2.79
CA SER A 231 7.12 12.62 2.70
C SER A 231 8.59 12.92 2.37
N GLY A 232 8.82 13.85 1.43
CA GLY A 232 10.17 14.20 1.00
C GLY A 232 10.92 13.06 0.30
N SER A 233 10.23 12.25 -0.51
CA SER A 233 10.78 11.06 -1.18
C SER A 233 12.07 11.33 -1.96
N GLU A 234 12.20 12.44 -2.66
CA GLU A 234 13.41 12.78 -3.43
C GLU A 234 14.65 12.92 -2.55
N ALA A 235 14.52 13.64 -1.42
CA ALA A 235 15.61 13.79 -0.47
C ALA A 235 15.96 12.45 0.20
N TRP A 236 14.95 11.62 0.43
CA TRP A 236 15.13 10.27 0.96
C TRP A 236 15.84 9.37 -0.07
N ASP A 237 15.40 9.37 -1.33
CA ASP A 237 16.00 8.58 -2.42
C ASP A 237 17.49 8.93 -2.59
N ALA A 238 17.84 10.22 -2.55
CA ALA A 238 19.21 10.68 -2.60
C ALA A 238 20.09 10.19 -1.42
N ARG A 239 19.49 10.04 -0.25
CA ARG A 239 20.17 9.50 0.95
C ARG A 239 20.24 7.97 0.88
N PHE A 240 19.15 7.32 0.47
CA PHE A 240 19.09 5.87 0.31
C PHE A 240 20.12 5.36 -0.70
N ALA A 241 20.35 6.09 -1.79
CA ALA A 241 21.40 5.75 -2.77
C ALA A 241 22.80 5.61 -2.17
N ARG A 242 23.05 6.14 -0.97
CA ARG A 242 24.36 6.06 -0.30
C ARG A 242 24.47 4.89 0.69
N VAL A 243 23.35 4.42 1.24
CA VAL A 243 23.32 3.43 2.32
C VAL A 243 22.44 2.22 2.03
N GLY A 244 21.70 2.25 0.91
CA GLY A 244 20.72 1.23 0.55
C GLY A 244 21.33 -0.16 0.41
N ASP A 245 22.54 -0.26 -0.14
CA ASP A 245 23.21 -1.54 -0.31
C ASP A 245 23.48 -2.23 1.02
N GLU A 246 23.84 -1.47 2.08
CA GLU A 246 24.07 -2.01 3.41
C GLU A 246 22.75 -2.49 4.04
N ALA A 247 21.67 -1.72 3.88
CA ALA A 247 20.35 -2.11 4.38
C ALA A 247 19.81 -3.35 3.63
N VAL A 248 19.95 -3.42 2.31
CA VAL A 248 19.60 -4.59 1.50
C VAL A 248 20.43 -5.82 1.90
N ALA A 249 21.69 -5.64 2.24
CA ALA A 249 22.54 -6.73 2.74
C ALA A 249 22.04 -7.28 4.09
N VAL A 250 21.48 -6.41 4.98
CA VAL A 250 20.85 -6.84 6.24
C VAL A 250 19.64 -7.72 5.93
N TYR A 251 18.73 -7.27 5.05
CA TYR A 251 17.57 -8.04 4.61
C TYR A 251 17.95 -9.41 4.04
N SER A 252 18.90 -9.42 3.09
CA SER A 252 19.34 -10.64 2.42
C SER A 252 19.98 -11.64 3.39
N ARG A 253 20.73 -11.15 4.38
CA ARG A 253 21.34 -11.99 5.42
C ARG A 253 20.26 -12.58 6.34
N ALA A 254 19.29 -11.79 6.75
CA ALA A 254 18.19 -12.29 7.58
C ALA A 254 17.42 -13.43 6.90
N LEU A 255 17.15 -13.32 5.60
CA LEU A 255 16.54 -14.39 4.82
C LEU A 255 17.45 -15.64 4.71
N ALA A 256 18.76 -15.44 4.48
CA ALA A 256 19.72 -16.54 4.41
C ALA A 256 19.85 -17.28 5.75
N ASP A 257 19.67 -16.56 6.87
CA ASP A 257 19.63 -17.13 8.23
C ASP A 257 18.30 -17.86 8.54
N GLY A 258 17.37 -17.92 7.57
CA GLY A 258 16.08 -18.61 7.70
C GLY A 258 15.01 -17.84 8.47
N LYS A 259 15.19 -16.52 8.66
CA LYS A 259 14.17 -15.68 9.28
C LYS A 259 12.99 -15.46 8.34
N ASP A 260 11.81 -15.25 8.93
CA ASP A 260 10.61 -14.86 8.19
C ASP A 260 10.83 -13.53 7.44
N ALA A 261 10.21 -13.39 6.26
CA ALA A 261 10.37 -12.20 5.43
C ALA A 261 9.91 -10.92 6.13
N LYS A 262 8.90 -11.00 7.03
CA LYS A 262 8.45 -9.84 7.84
C LYS A 262 9.52 -9.44 8.86
N VAL A 263 10.19 -10.43 9.48
CA VAL A 263 11.31 -10.17 10.40
C VAL A 263 12.49 -9.54 9.65
N ALA A 264 12.80 -10.08 8.47
CA ALA A 264 13.86 -9.52 7.61
C ALA A 264 13.55 -8.07 7.22
N ALA A 265 12.27 -7.75 6.91
CA ALA A 265 11.83 -6.40 6.59
C ALA A 265 11.92 -5.46 7.81
N GLU A 266 11.62 -5.94 9.03
CA GLU A 266 11.83 -5.16 10.26
C GLU A 266 13.33 -4.83 10.46
N GLU A 267 14.23 -5.79 10.29
CA GLU A 267 15.67 -5.57 10.40
C GLU A 267 16.22 -4.60 9.35
N PHE A 268 15.66 -4.66 8.13
CA PHE A 268 15.96 -3.69 7.08
C PHE A 268 15.53 -2.27 7.48
N ASP A 269 14.30 -2.09 7.96
CA ASP A 269 13.79 -0.80 8.44
C ASP A 269 14.63 -0.24 9.60
N GLU A 270 15.03 -1.10 10.56
CA GLU A 270 15.92 -0.71 11.65
C GLU A 270 17.31 -0.30 11.16
N ALA A 271 17.82 -0.94 10.10
CA ALA A 271 19.09 -0.56 9.49
C ALA A 271 18.99 0.83 8.83
N LEU A 272 17.88 1.11 8.15
CA LEU A 272 17.60 2.43 7.58
C LEU A 272 17.50 3.51 8.67
N GLU A 273 16.78 3.24 9.76
CA GLU A 273 16.69 4.18 10.88
C GLU A 273 18.05 4.49 11.51
N ARG A 274 18.90 3.48 11.71
CA ARG A 274 20.27 3.68 12.20
C ARG A 274 21.12 4.54 11.27
N ALA A 275 20.84 4.47 9.96
CA ALA A 275 21.45 5.34 8.96
C ALA A 275 20.76 6.73 8.86
N GLY A 276 19.76 7.00 9.69
CA GLY A 276 19.02 8.25 9.72
C GLY A 276 17.99 8.42 8.61
N LEU A 277 17.45 7.30 8.09
CA LEU A 277 16.45 7.26 6.99
C LEU A 277 15.05 6.89 7.49
#